data_e7ee2a9ffbc12806e1309ae2d0771235
#
_entry.id   e7ee2a9ffbc12806e1309ae2d0771235
#
_cell.length_a   1.000
_cell.length_b   1.000
_cell.length_c   1.000
_cell.angle_alpha   90.00
_cell.angle_beta   90.00
_cell.angle_gamma   90.00
#
_symmetry.space_group_name_H-M   'P 1'
#
loop_
_entity.id
_entity.type
_entity.pdbx_description
1 polymer ?
#
loop_
_entity_poly.entity_id
_entity_poly.type
_entity_poly.pdbx_seq_one_letter_code
_entity_poly.pdbx_strand_id
1 'polypeptide(L)'
;MPPPVTARGPLVWRDMDQMALNDAYDQDVYAPNRPLIVARRIAASERTRAILGPPQRVAYGPSEHEGLDIFLAAAANAPINVFVHGGAWRRNKAADYALQAEPLLQAGAHAVIIDFINVEQAGGDLLPMYEQVCRALAWTWRNAESFGGDRERFYISAHSSGSHLAACFLTDGWREEDLPKTFCKGALLLSGMYELEPVRRSKRSSYVTFTDAMVEKLSSQRHLDGLHTPLVLAYGSCETPEFQRQTREVFAAVQALAKPAELIVGEAYNHFELLETLANPYGLTGRAMLRQMGLV
;
A
#
# COMPACT_ATOMS: atom_id res chain seq x y z
N MET A 1 -20.29 15.49 -0.02
CA MET A 1 -19.75 15.13 1.31
C MET A 1 -20.89 14.56 2.14
N PRO A 2 -20.73 13.43 2.86
CA PRO A 2 -21.70 13.04 3.88
C PRO A 2 -21.77 14.14 4.94
N PRO A 3 -22.94 14.36 5.60
CA PRO A 3 -23.07 15.37 6.64
C PRO A 3 -22.11 15.04 7.79
N PRO A 4 -21.62 16.06 8.53
CA PRO A 4 -20.82 15.84 9.72
C PRO A 4 -21.62 14.98 10.69
N VAL A 5 -21.04 13.84 11.09
CA VAL A 5 -21.65 12.96 12.09
C VAL A 5 -21.56 13.70 13.44
N THR A 6 -22.68 14.22 13.93
CA THR A 6 -22.74 14.76 15.30
C THR A 6 -22.59 13.59 16.27
N ALA A 7 -21.58 13.64 17.14
CA ALA A 7 -21.36 12.65 18.19
C ALA A 7 -22.64 12.48 19.03
N ARG A 8 -23.13 11.23 19.15
CA ARG A 8 -24.34 10.87 19.91
C ARG A 8 -24.03 10.10 21.19
N GLY A 9 -22.75 9.80 21.45
CA GLY A 9 -22.27 9.01 22.58
C GLY A 9 -20.98 9.59 23.19
N PRO A 10 -20.42 8.91 24.22
CA PRO A 10 -19.12 9.28 24.77
C PRO A 10 -18.04 9.26 23.69
N LEU A 11 -17.17 10.26 23.72
CA LEU A 11 -16.04 10.32 22.77
C LEU A 11 -15.02 9.23 23.09
N VAL A 12 -14.65 8.43 22.09
CA VAL A 12 -13.67 7.33 22.19
C VAL A 12 -12.34 7.67 21.51
N TRP A 13 -12.38 8.56 20.52
CA TRP A 13 -11.20 9.02 19.81
C TRP A 13 -11.40 10.45 19.31
N ARG A 14 -10.58 11.41 19.80
CA ARG A 14 -10.72 12.84 19.45
C ARG A 14 -12.17 13.32 19.65
N ASP A 15 -12.80 13.80 18.58
CA ASP A 15 -14.18 14.29 18.51
C ASP A 15 -15.20 13.22 18.05
N MET A 16 -14.77 11.95 17.95
CA MET A 16 -15.59 10.83 17.49
C MET A 16 -16.09 9.96 18.66
N ASP A 17 -17.39 9.64 18.64
CA ASP A 17 -17.94 8.52 19.39
C ASP A 17 -17.64 7.18 18.65
N GLN A 18 -18.09 6.07 19.23
CA GLN A 18 -17.80 4.75 18.66
C GLN A 18 -18.37 4.55 17.25
N MET A 19 -19.56 5.09 16.97
CA MET A 19 -20.18 4.96 15.65
C MET A 19 -19.40 5.77 14.60
N ALA A 20 -19.09 7.03 14.91
CA ALA A 20 -18.31 7.89 14.04
C ALA A 20 -16.91 7.30 13.77
N LEU A 21 -16.25 6.74 14.79
CA LEU A 21 -14.95 6.08 14.62
C LEU A 21 -15.04 4.81 13.75
N ASN A 22 -16.09 4.01 13.93
CA ASN A 22 -16.32 2.82 13.11
C ASN A 22 -16.50 3.20 11.63
N ASP A 23 -17.29 4.24 11.35
CA ASP A 23 -17.52 4.76 10.01
C ASP A 23 -16.25 5.37 9.41
N ALA A 24 -15.43 6.04 10.24
CA ALA A 24 -14.15 6.62 9.81
C ALA A 24 -13.11 5.57 9.37
N TYR A 25 -13.32 4.29 9.71
CA TYR A 25 -12.50 3.15 9.24
C TYR A 25 -13.27 2.21 8.30
N ASP A 26 -14.45 2.63 7.82
CA ASP A 26 -15.24 1.91 6.82
C ASP A 26 -15.36 2.69 5.51
N GLN A 27 -14.54 2.31 4.53
CA GLN A 27 -14.57 2.96 3.22
C GLN A 27 -15.90 2.78 2.48
N ASP A 28 -16.70 1.76 2.80
CA ASP A 28 -18.01 1.52 2.15
C ASP A 28 -19.01 2.63 2.45
N VAL A 29 -18.90 3.26 3.61
CA VAL A 29 -19.72 4.43 3.99
C VAL A 29 -19.47 5.64 3.07
N TYR A 30 -18.21 5.80 2.61
CA TYR A 30 -17.77 6.93 1.81
C TYR A 30 -17.67 6.62 0.31
N ALA A 31 -17.75 5.34 -0.05
CA ALA A 31 -17.66 4.86 -1.43
C ALA A 31 -18.79 3.88 -1.76
N PRO A 32 -20.05 4.33 -1.86
CA PRO A 32 -21.20 3.45 -2.15
C PRO A 32 -21.09 2.76 -3.53
N ASN A 33 -20.25 3.28 -4.42
CA ASN A 33 -19.93 2.71 -5.73
C ASN A 33 -18.80 1.67 -5.71
N ARG A 34 -18.24 1.32 -4.52
CA ARG A 34 -17.15 0.34 -4.39
C ARG A 34 -17.37 -0.96 -5.14
N PRO A 35 -18.54 -1.63 -5.10
CA PRO A 35 -18.72 -2.89 -5.81
C PRO A 35 -18.44 -2.77 -7.32
N LEU A 36 -18.86 -1.66 -7.93
CA LEU A 36 -18.62 -1.35 -9.35
C LEU A 36 -17.12 -1.13 -9.62
N ILE A 37 -16.44 -0.35 -8.76
CA ILE A 37 -15.02 -0.04 -8.94
C ILE A 37 -14.18 -1.29 -8.76
N VAL A 38 -14.47 -2.12 -7.77
CA VAL A 38 -13.76 -3.39 -7.54
C VAL A 38 -13.94 -4.34 -8.72
N ALA A 39 -15.17 -4.48 -9.25
CA ALA A 39 -15.43 -5.30 -10.44
C ALA A 39 -14.65 -4.79 -11.66
N ARG A 40 -14.62 -3.47 -11.88
CA ARG A 40 -13.86 -2.81 -12.95
C ARG A 40 -12.36 -3.05 -12.81
N ARG A 41 -11.80 -2.94 -11.61
CA ARG A 41 -10.40 -3.22 -11.33
C ARG A 41 -10.02 -4.67 -11.64
N ILE A 42 -10.84 -5.64 -11.21
CA ILE A 42 -10.62 -7.06 -11.50
C ILE A 42 -10.64 -7.30 -13.01
N ALA A 43 -11.67 -6.82 -13.71
CA ALA A 43 -11.78 -6.97 -15.16
C ALA A 43 -10.61 -6.30 -15.90
N ALA A 44 -10.14 -5.13 -15.45
CA ALA A 44 -8.94 -4.48 -15.99
C ALA A 44 -7.69 -5.31 -15.77
N SER A 45 -7.52 -5.91 -14.59
CA SER A 45 -6.39 -6.80 -14.28
C SER A 45 -6.42 -8.08 -15.14
N GLU A 46 -7.58 -8.68 -15.34
CA GLU A 46 -7.75 -9.84 -16.24
C GLU A 46 -7.38 -9.47 -17.69
N ARG A 47 -7.85 -8.31 -18.16
CA ARG A 47 -7.51 -7.81 -19.50
C ARG A 47 -6.01 -7.55 -19.64
N THR A 48 -5.37 -6.93 -18.65
CA THR A 48 -3.91 -6.71 -18.65
C THR A 48 -3.15 -8.04 -18.75
N ARG A 49 -3.56 -9.04 -17.97
CA ARG A 49 -2.95 -10.40 -18.04
C ARG A 49 -3.18 -11.07 -19.40
N ALA A 50 -4.33 -10.83 -20.03
CA ALA A 50 -4.59 -11.34 -21.39
C ALA A 50 -3.70 -10.67 -22.46
N ILE A 51 -3.42 -9.37 -22.32
CA ILE A 51 -2.59 -8.60 -23.25
C ILE A 51 -1.10 -8.87 -23.06
N LEU A 52 -0.63 -8.84 -21.80
CA LEU A 52 0.80 -8.99 -21.47
C LEU A 52 1.25 -10.45 -21.38
N GLY A 53 0.32 -11.39 -21.35
CA GLY A 53 0.57 -12.78 -20.99
C GLY A 53 0.61 -13.02 -19.48
N PRO A 54 0.71 -14.29 -19.05
CA PRO A 54 0.81 -14.64 -17.64
C PRO A 54 2.11 -14.09 -17.04
N PRO A 55 2.09 -13.61 -15.79
CA PRO A 55 3.30 -13.23 -15.09
C PRO A 55 4.18 -14.45 -14.81
N GLN A 56 5.45 -14.23 -14.61
CA GLN A 56 6.31 -15.20 -13.98
C GLN A 56 5.91 -15.32 -12.50
N ARG A 57 5.35 -16.45 -12.09
CA ARG A 57 5.01 -16.71 -10.70
C ARG A 57 6.20 -17.31 -9.97
N VAL A 58 6.64 -16.67 -8.88
CA VAL A 58 7.81 -17.08 -8.10
C VAL A 58 7.42 -17.16 -6.62
N ALA A 59 7.86 -18.23 -5.92
CA ALA A 59 7.73 -18.30 -4.47
C ALA A 59 8.89 -17.54 -3.80
N TYR A 60 8.57 -16.71 -2.80
CA TYR A 60 9.57 -16.03 -1.97
C TYR A 60 9.68 -16.63 -0.55
N GLY A 61 8.83 -17.59 -0.23
CA GLY A 61 8.79 -18.28 1.04
C GLY A 61 8.12 -19.65 0.92
N PRO A 62 7.99 -20.38 2.05
CA PRO A 62 7.57 -21.78 2.04
C PRO A 62 6.05 -22.01 1.95
N SER A 63 5.22 -21.00 2.24
CA SER A 63 3.76 -21.16 2.23
C SER A 63 3.17 -20.88 0.84
N GLU A 64 1.97 -21.43 0.60
CA GLU A 64 1.24 -21.19 -0.65
C GLU A 64 0.87 -19.71 -0.89
N HIS A 65 0.85 -18.89 0.18
CA HIS A 65 0.55 -17.47 0.11
C HIS A 65 1.78 -16.63 -0.29
N GLU A 66 2.98 -17.19 -0.16
CA GLU A 66 4.23 -16.47 -0.38
C GLU A 66 4.67 -16.52 -1.84
N GLY A 67 3.96 -15.81 -2.70
CA GLY A 67 4.22 -15.74 -4.12
C GLY A 67 4.29 -14.33 -4.69
N LEU A 68 5.04 -14.19 -5.77
CA LEU A 68 5.19 -12.95 -6.54
C LEU A 68 4.66 -13.18 -7.95
N ASP A 69 3.87 -12.25 -8.47
CA ASP A 69 3.56 -12.13 -9.89
C ASP A 69 4.52 -11.10 -10.50
N ILE A 70 5.46 -11.53 -11.35
CA ILE A 70 6.47 -10.68 -11.98
C ILE A 70 6.11 -10.50 -13.46
N PHE A 71 5.81 -9.27 -13.88
CA PHE A 71 5.65 -8.88 -15.27
C PHE A 71 6.95 -8.22 -15.74
N LEU A 72 7.55 -8.77 -16.78
CA LEU A 72 8.88 -8.38 -17.25
C LEU A 72 8.79 -7.35 -18.38
N ALA A 73 9.45 -6.21 -18.21
CA ALA A 73 9.73 -5.29 -19.29
C ALA A 73 10.82 -5.86 -20.22
N ALA A 74 10.81 -5.42 -21.48
CA ALA A 74 11.80 -5.87 -22.46
C ALA A 74 13.21 -5.30 -22.25
N ALA A 75 13.34 -4.24 -21.44
CA ALA A 75 14.62 -3.59 -21.16
C ALA A 75 15.50 -4.44 -20.25
N ALA A 76 16.77 -4.56 -20.58
CA ALA A 76 17.77 -5.12 -19.67
C ALA A 76 18.03 -4.17 -18.50
N ASN A 77 18.30 -4.71 -17.31
CA ASN A 77 18.50 -3.93 -16.08
C ASN A 77 17.36 -2.94 -15.83
N ALA A 78 16.11 -3.41 -15.98
CA ALA A 78 14.93 -2.56 -15.83
C ALA A 78 14.73 -2.10 -14.38
N PRO A 79 14.23 -0.88 -14.14
CA PRO A 79 13.74 -0.49 -12.81
C PRO A 79 12.65 -1.44 -12.35
N ILE A 80 12.51 -1.59 -11.04
CA ILE A 80 11.53 -2.50 -10.43
C ILE A 80 10.54 -1.67 -9.60
N ASN A 81 9.25 -1.84 -9.84
CA ASN A 81 8.21 -1.38 -8.92
C ASN A 81 7.52 -2.58 -8.28
N VAL A 82 7.56 -2.66 -6.95
CA VAL A 82 6.88 -3.70 -6.19
C VAL A 82 5.60 -3.12 -5.60
N PHE A 83 4.49 -3.78 -5.87
CA PHE A 83 3.18 -3.36 -5.37
C PHE A 83 2.71 -4.22 -4.21
N VAL A 84 2.36 -3.56 -3.10
CA VAL A 84 1.73 -4.16 -1.92
C VAL A 84 0.25 -3.82 -1.91
N HIS A 85 -0.59 -4.83 -2.16
CA HIS A 85 -2.03 -4.61 -2.30
C HIS A 85 -2.75 -4.36 -0.98
N GLY A 86 -3.88 -3.64 -1.06
CA GLY A 86 -4.80 -3.45 0.04
C GLY A 86 -5.81 -4.59 0.18
N GLY A 87 -6.87 -4.33 0.93
CA GLY A 87 -7.96 -5.28 1.16
C GLY A 87 -8.36 -5.41 2.63
N ALA A 88 -8.11 -4.39 3.42
CA ALA A 88 -8.40 -4.35 4.86
C ALA A 88 -7.76 -5.53 5.64
N TRP A 89 -6.61 -5.99 5.17
CA TRP A 89 -5.87 -7.18 5.66
C TRP A 89 -6.59 -8.53 5.48
N ARG A 90 -7.79 -8.56 4.88
CA ARG A 90 -8.68 -9.73 4.80
C ARG A 90 -8.84 -10.30 3.40
N ARG A 91 -8.60 -9.51 2.36
CA ARG A 91 -9.04 -9.79 0.98
C ARG A 91 -7.96 -9.46 -0.02
N ASN A 92 -8.22 -9.91 -1.24
CA ASN A 92 -7.45 -9.66 -2.46
C ASN A 92 -6.23 -10.58 -2.61
N LYS A 93 -5.72 -10.58 -3.81
CA LYS A 93 -4.53 -11.32 -4.25
C LYS A 93 -3.83 -10.54 -5.36
N ALA A 94 -2.59 -10.84 -5.65
CA ALA A 94 -1.77 -10.20 -6.68
C ALA A 94 -2.50 -10.13 -8.04
N ALA A 95 -3.19 -11.19 -8.41
CA ALA A 95 -3.92 -11.26 -9.67
C ALA A 95 -4.98 -10.15 -9.84
N ASP A 96 -5.56 -9.63 -8.75
CA ASP A 96 -6.59 -8.58 -8.77
C ASP A 96 -6.00 -7.18 -9.03
N TYR A 97 -4.65 -7.06 -9.08
CA TYR A 97 -3.93 -5.79 -9.22
C TYR A 97 -2.98 -5.74 -10.41
N ALA A 98 -3.11 -6.65 -11.39
CA ALA A 98 -2.27 -6.66 -12.58
C ALA A 98 -2.41 -5.40 -13.47
N LEU A 99 -3.52 -4.64 -13.32
CA LEU A 99 -3.82 -3.46 -14.14
C LEU A 99 -2.67 -2.43 -14.20
N GLN A 100 -1.88 -2.31 -13.17
CA GLN A 100 -0.75 -1.36 -13.12
C GLN A 100 0.51 -1.85 -13.82
N ALA A 101 0.58 -3.13 -14.20
CA ALA A 101 1.74 -3.66 -14.91
C ALA A 101 1.90 -3.06 -16.32
N GLU A 102 0.79 -2.78 -17.00
CA GLU A 102 0.82 -2.26 -18.37
C GLU A 102 1.60 -0.92 -18.47
N PRO A 103 1.27 0.15 -17.73
CA PRO A 103 2.02 1.41 -17.80
C PRO A 103 3.48 1.27 -17.35
N LEU A 104 3.77 0.38 -16.40
CA LEU A 104 5.16 0.13 -15.96
C LEU A 104 5.97 -0.54 -17.07
N LEU A 105 5.45 -1.58 -17.71
CA LEU A 105 6.14 -2.27 -18.79
C LEU A 105 6.33 -1.35 -20.02
N GLN A 106 5.33 -0.55 -20.36
CA GLN A 106 5.43 0.43 -21.43
C GLN A 106 6.51 1.48 -21.15
N ALA A 107 6.71 1.85 -19.88
CA ALA A 107 7.77 2.76 -19.45
C ALA A 107 9.14 2.07 -19.26
N GLY A 108 9.25 0.77 -19.52
CA GLY A 108 10.48 0.01 -19.40
C GLY A 108 10.83 -0.47 -18.00
N ALA A 109 9.87 -0.54 -17.09
CA ALA A 109 10.06 -1.04 -15.72
C ALA A 109 9.37 -2.38 -15.48
N HIS A 110 9.96 -3.26 -14.68
CA HIS A 110 9.31 -4.46 -14.18
C HIS A 110 8.23 -4.12 -13.16
N ALA A 111 7.10 -4.84 -13.23
CA ALA A 111 6.05 -4.77 -12.23
C ALA A 111 6.03 -6.08 -11.43
N VAL A 112 6.20 -5.96 -10.12
CA VAL A 112 6.13 -7.08 -9.19
C VAL A 112 4.95 -6.86 -8.26
N ILE A 113 4.05 -7.84 -8.15
CA ILE A 113 2.88 -7.77 -7.28
C ILE A 113 2.96 -8.93 -6.31
N ILE A 114 2.92 -8.63 -5.01
CA ILE A 114 3.12 -9.65 -3.98
C ILE A 114 1.81 -10.20 -3.46
N ASP A 115 1.77 -11.51 -3.20
CA ASP A 115 0.76 -12.15 -2.36
C ASP A 115 1.32 -12.40 -0.97
N PHE A 116 0.45 -12.43 0.02
CA PHE A 116 0.75 -12.73 1.42
C PHE A 116 -0.52 -13.22 2.13
N ILE A 117 -0.33 -13.89 3.27
CA ILE A 117 -1.42 -14.41 4.11
C ILE A 117 -2.38 -13.29 4.52
N ASN A 118 -3.67 -13.57 4.65
CA ASN A 118 -4.61 -12.61 5.21
C ASN A 118 -4.76 -12.78 6.74
N VAL A 119 -5.29 -11.76 7.41
CA VAL A 119 -5.38 -11.72 8.87
C VAL A 119 -6.27 -12.81 9.46
N GLU A 120 -7.31 -13.24 8.74
CA GLU A 120 -8.21 -14.32 9.21
C GLU A 120 -7.48 -15.68 9.20
N GLN A 121 -6.71 -15.94 8.13
CA GLN A 121 -5.85 -17.12 8.04
C GLN A 121 -4.71 -17.09 9.08
N ALA A 122 -4.27 -15.89 9.48
CA ALA A 122 -3.28 -15.68 10.53
C ALA A 122 -3.88 -15.64 11.95
N GLY A 123 -5.14 -16.04 12.13
CA GLY A 123 -5.80 -16.09 13.45
C GLY A 123 -6.04 -14.72 14.09
N GLY A 124 -6.14 -13.66 13.30
CA GLY A 124 -6.35 -12.30 13.79
C GLY A 124 -5.05 -11.52 14.03
N ASP A 125 -3.89 -12.10 13.81
CA ASP A 125 -2.58 -11.46 14.00
C ASP A 125 -2.07 -10.82 12.70
N LEU A 126 -1.62 -9.54 12.76
CA LEU A 126 -1.03 -8.84 11.62
C LEU A 126 0.47 -9.13 11.44
N LEU A 127 1.15 -9.66 12.47
CA LEU A 127 2.60 -9.88 12.41
C LEU A 127 3.00 -10.88 11.31
N PRO A 128 2.34 -12.04 11.11
CA PRO A 128 2.68 -12.93 10.00
C PRO A 128 2.52 -12.29 8.62
N MET A 129 1.51 -11.41 8.44
CA MET A 129 1.35 -10.65 7.18
C MET A 129 2.52 -9.68 6.97
N TYR A 130 2.87 -8.93 8.02
CA TYR A 130 3.98 -7.98 7.99
C TYR A 130 5.29 -8.70 7.65
N GLU A 131 5.60 -9.80 8.31
CA GLU A 131 6.80 -10.59 8.07
C GLU A 131 6.86 -11.13 6.63
N GLN A 132 5.73 -11.60 6.09
CA GLN A 132 5.66 -12.06 4.70
C GLN A 132 5.90 -10.90 3.72
N VAL A 133 5.33 -9.71 3.97
CA VAL A 133 5.60 -8.52 3.14
C VAL A 133 7.08 -8.12 3.23
N CYS A 134 7.69 -8.14 4.41
CA CYS A 134 9.13 -7.87 4.58
C CYS A 134 9.96 -8.85 3.76
N ARG A 135 9.72 -10.15 3.88
CA ARG A 135 10.41 -11.18 3.10
C ARG A 135 10.23 -11.01 1.59
N ALA A 136 9.00 -10.69 1.13
CA ALA A 136 8.72 -10.49 -0.29
C ALA A 136 9.51 -9.32 -0.88
N LEU A 137 9.53 -8.20 -0.19
CA LEU A 137 10.26 -6.99 -0.60
C LEU A 137 11.77 -7.25 -0.59
N ALA A 138 12.28 -7.87 0.46
CA ALA A 138 13.70 -8.22 0.58
C ALA A 138 14.13 -9.27 -0.46
N TRP A 139 13.30 -10.29 -0.69
CA TRP A 139 13.54 -11.31 -1.72
C TRP A 139 13.62 -10.66 -3.10
N THR A 140 12.69 -9.78 -3.43
CA THR A 140 12.64 -9.11 -4.73
C THR A 140 13.90 -8.25 -4.95
N TRP A 141 14.35 -7.51 -3.94
CA TRP A 141 15.56 -6.71 -4.02
C TRP A 141 16.82 -7.59 -4.18
N ARG A 142 16.94 -8.65 -3.38
CA ARG A 142 18.11 -9.57 -3.42
C ARG A 142 18.21 -10.33 -4.74
N ASN A 143 17.07 -10.69 -5.32
CA ASN A 143 17.00 -11.51 -6.53
C ASN A 143 16.72 -10.69 -7.80
N ALA A 144 16.78 -9.37 -7.76
CA ALA A 144 16.47 -8.47 -8.88
C ALA A 144 17.15 -8.88 -10.19
N GLU A 145 18.43 -9.19 -10.14
CA GLU A 145 19.23 -9.58 -11.31
C GLU A 145 18.78 -10.90 -11.93
N SER A 146 18.20 -11.82 -11.15
CA SER A 146 17.76 -13.13 -11.63
C SER A 146 16.61 -13.06 -12.65
N PHE A 147 15.88 -11.94 -12.64
CA PHE A 147 14.80 -11.67 -13.59
C PHE A 147 15.06 -10.41 -14.45
N GLY A 148 16.31 -9.96 -14.54
CA GLY A 148 16.72 -8.83 -15.39
C GLY A 148 16.43 -7.45 -14.82
N GLY A 149 16.15 -7.34 -13.53
CA GLY A 149 15.90 -6.10 -12.84
C GLY A 149 17.17 -5.46 -12.26
N ASP A 150 17.11 -4.15 -12.03
CA ASP A 150 18.15 -3.37 -11.40
C ASP A 150 17.79 -3.08 -9.93
N ARG A 151 18.47 -3.72 -8.98
CA ARG A 151 18.26 -3.49 -7.55
C ARG A 151 18.56 -2.06 -7.09
N GLU A 152 19.40 -1.33 -7.84
CA GLU A 152 19.70 0.07 -7.55
C GLU A 152 18.61 1.03 -8.04
N ARG A 153 17.61 0.53 -8.78
CA ARG A 153 16.40 1.24 -9.19
C ARG A 153 15.15 0.53 -8.70
N PHE A 154 15.11 0.29 -7.38
CA PHE A 154 14.03 -0.41 -6.69
C PHE A 154 13.05 0.59 -6.06
N TYR A 155 11.77 0.43 -6.35
CA TYR A 155 10.68 1.29 -5.91
C TYR A 155 9.53 0.47 -5.35
N ILE A 156 8.76 1.07 -4.44
CA ILE A 156 7.59 0.45 -3.82
C ILE A 156 6.36 1.32 -4.11
N SER A 157 5.26 0.69 -4.49
CA SER A 157 3.94 1.31 -4.49
C SER A 157 2.98 0.46 -3.69
N ALA A 158 2.02 1.09 -3.02
CA ALA A 158 1.11 0.38 -2.14
C ALA A 158 -0.23 1.10 -2.00
N HIS A 159 -1.28 0.37 -1.60
CA HIS A 159 -2.60 0.92 -1.39
C HIS A 159 -3.25 0.43 -0.09
N SER A 160 -3.90 1.35 0.66
CA SER A 160 -4.74 1.02 1.82
C SER A 160 -3.98 0.24 2.90
N SER A 161 -4.47 -0.93 3.32
CA SER A 161 -3.75 -1.81 4.24
C SER A 161 -2.39 -2.29 3.72
N GLY A 162 -2.17 -2.29 2.41
CA GLY A 162 -0.85 -2.52 1.81
C GLY A 162 0.10 -1.34 2.06
N SER A 163 -0.40 -0.10 1.99
CA SER A 163 0.39 1.09 2.36
C SER A 163 0.80 1.08 3.83
N HIS A 164 -0.05 0.56 4.71
CA HIS A 164 0.31 0.34 6.11
C HIS A 164 1.50 -0.61 6.25
N LEU A 165 1.42 -1.81 5.65
CA LEU A 165 2.48 -2.81 5.73
C LEU A 165 3.78 -2.33 5.06
N ALA A 166 3.68 -1.67 3.91
CA ALA A 166 4.82 -1.08 3.22
C ALA A 166 5.48 0.04 4.05
N ALA A 167 4.69 0.89 4.71
CA ALA A 167 5.23 1.93 5.59
C ALA A 167 5.98 1.34 6.79
N CYS A 168 5.46 0.28 7.42
CA CYS A 168 6.15 -0.43 8.49
C CYS A 168 7.49 -1.02 8.00
N PHE A 169 7.53 -1.61 6.81
CA PHE A 169 8.76 -2.08 6.20
C PHE A 169 9.77 -0.95 5.97
N LEU A 170 9.32 0.17 5.42
CA LEU A 170 10.18 1.32 5.11
C LEU A 170 10.74 2.02 6.35
N THR A 171 10.08 1.90 7.51
CA THR A 171 10.52 2.52 8.75
C THR A 171 11.37 1.61 9.63
N ASP A 172 11.16 0.28 9.57
CA ASP A 172 11.88 -0.66 10.45
C ASP A 172 12.21 -2.00 9.77
N GLY A 173 11.29 -2.60 9.03
CA GLY A 173 11.43 -3.95 8.49
C GLY A 173 12.65 -4.16 7.57
N TRP A 174 13.16 -3.12 6.92
CA TRP A 174 14.38 -3.20 6.13
C TRP A 174 15.60 -3.56 6.98
N ARG A 175 15.62 -3.18 8.27
CA ARG A 175 16.68 -3.56 9.22
C ARG A 175 16.55 -5.04 9.61
N GLU A 176 15.33 -5.50 9.85
CA GLU A 176 15.04 -6.91 10.17
C GLU A 176 15.48 -7.83 9.02
N GLU A 177 15.39 -7.34 7.79
CA GLU A 177 15.83 -8.03 6.58
C GLU A 177 17.28 -7.72 6.17
N ASP A 178 18.04 -6.99 6.99
CA ASP A 178 19.46 -6.65 6.75
C ASP A 178 19.70 -6.01 5.35
N LEU A 179 18.82 -5.09 4.95
CA LEU A 179 18.95 -4.34 3.71
C LEU A 179 19.73 -3.03 3.92
N PRO A 180 20.43 -2.52 2.89
CA PRO A 180 21.08 -1.22 3.00
C PRO A 180 20.04 -0.09 3.12
N LYS A 181 20.36 0.96 3.87
CA LYS A 181 19.45 2.12 4.08
C LYS A 181 18.90 2.72 2.78
N THR A 182 19.63 2.58 1.69
CA THR A 182 19.32 3.16 0.37
C THR A 182 18.74 2.15 -0.61
N PHE A 183 18.28 0.99 -0.10
CA PHE A 183 17.73 -0.09 -0.95
C PHE A 183 16.57 0.39 -1.82
N CYS A 184 15.70 1.23 -1.30
CA CYS A 184 14.52 1.75 -1.99
C CYS A 184 14.73 3.22 -2.38
N LYS A 185 14.55 3.53 -3.68
CA LYS A 185 14.79 4.87 -4.23
C LYS A 185 13.57 5.78 -4.16
N GLY A 186 12.40 5.21 -3.91
CA GLY A 186 11.17 5.95 -3.72
C GLY A 186 9.99 5.03 -3.41
N ALA A 187 9.02 5.53 -2.66
CA ALA A 187 7.80 4.81 -2.38
C ALA A 187 6.56 5.69 -2.57
N LEU A 188 5.53 5.15 -3.23
CA LEU A 188 4.22 5.75 -3.42
C LEU A 188 3.20 5.03 -2.56
N LEU A 189 2.73 5.68 -1.50
CA LEU A 189 1.79 5.12 -0.54
C LEU A 189 0.41 5.79 -0.67
N LEU A 190 -0.56 5.04 -1.16
CA LEU A 190 -1.92 5.50 -1.42
C LEU A 190 -2.82 5.14 -0.23
N SER A 191 -3.46 6.14 0.36
CA SER A 191 -4.57 5.95 1.31
C SER A 191 -4.23 4.99 2.46
N GLY A 192 -3.09 5.20 3.11
CA GLY A 192 -2.58 4.30 4.17
C GLY A 192 -3.16 4.61 5.55
N MET A 193 -2.83 3.72 6.47
CA MET A 193 -2.96 3.91 7.92
C MET A 193 -1.56 3.83 8.51
N TYR A 194 -1.19 4.75 9.38
CA TYR A 194 0.18 4.88 9.87
C TYR A 194 0.28 4.87 11.40
N GLU A 195 -0.87 5.03 12.07
CA GLU A 195 -1.06 4.91 13.52
C GLU A 195 -2.21 3.94 13.80
N LEU A 196 -1.95 2.85 14.53
CA LEU A 196 -2.93 1.79 14.76
C LEU A 196 -3.80 2.00 16.02
N GLU A 197 -3.48 2.94 16.90
CA GLU A 197 -4.28 3.16 18.11
C GLU A 197 -5.76 3.47 17.80
N PRO A 198 -6.11 4.39 16.89
CA PRO A 198 -7.51 4.60 16.53
C PRO A 198 -8.12 3.43 15.75
N VAL A 199 -7.30 2.69 15.00
CA VAL A 199 -7.76 1.52 14.23
C VAL A 199 -8.22 0.42 15.17
N ARG A 200 -7.46 0.13 16.24
CA ARG A 200 -7.82 -0.89 17.23
C ARG A 200 -9.08 -0.53 18.03
N ARG A 201 -9.41 0.77 18.14
CA ARG A 201 -10.65 1.22 18.79
C ARG A 201 -11.87 1.18 17.86
N SER A 202 -11.65 0.98 16.56
CA SER A 202 -12.71 0.89 15.57
C SER A 202 -13.24 -0.53 15.43
N LYS A 203 -14.28 -0.69 14.60
CA LYS A 203 -14.84 -2.01 14.25
C LYS A 203 -13.84 -3.01 13.67
N ARG A 204 -12.60 -2.59 13.33
CA ARG A 204 -11.55 -3.49 12.82
C ARG A 204 -11.06 -4.48 13.87
N SER A 205 -11.24 -4.21 15.16
CA SER A 205 -11.01 -5.18 16.24
C SER A 205 -11.96 -6.37 16.24
N SER A 206 -12.98 -6.38 15.39
CA SER A 206 -13.85 -7.56 15.21
C SER A 206 -13.13 -8.70 14.46
N TYR A 207 -12.01 -8.41 13.78
CA TYR A 207 -11.24 -9.41 13.01
C TYR A 207 -9.72 -9.30 13.18
N VAL A 208 -9.22 -8.27 13.86
CA VAL A 208 -7.81 -8.13 14.24
C VAL A 208 -7.71 -8.15 15.76
N THR A 209 -6.85 -9.01 16.30
CA THR A 209 -6.52 -9.07 17.73
C THR A 209 -5.34 -8.12 18.01
N PHE A 210 -5.64 -6.84 18.24
CA PHE A 210 -4.62 -5.85 18.51
C PHE A 210 -4.04 -6.01 19.91
N THR A 211 -2.74 -6.30 20.00
CA THR A 211 -1.96 -6.21 21.25
C THR A 211 -1.21 -4.88 21.30
N ASP A 212 -0.80 -4.44 22.50
CA ASP A 212 -0.01 -3.20 22.63
C ASP A 212 1.33 -3.31 21.88
N ALA A 213 1.97 -4.48 21.91
CA ALA A 213 3.20 -4.74 21.18
C ALA A 213 3.01 -4.65 19.67
N MET A 214 1.90 -5.19 19.14
CA MET A 214 1.56 -5.08 17.71
C MET A 214 1.28 -3.63 17.31
N VAL A 215 0.48 -2.91 18.10
CA VAL A 215 0.17 -1.49 17.84
C VAL A 215 1.43 -0.65 17.86
N GLU A 216 2.34 -0.89 18.82
CA GLU A 216 3.63 -0.20 18.88
C GLU A 216 4.48 -0.51 17.63
N LYS A 217 4.69 -1.79 17.34
CA LYS A 217 5.55 -2.23 16.23
C LYS A 217 5.02 -1.80 14.85
N LEU A 218 3.71 -1.89 14.64
CA LEU A 218 3.08 -1.67 13.33
C LEU A 218 2.45 -0.28 13.16
N SER A 219 2.71 0.67 14.05
CA SER A 219 2.39 2.09 13.86
C SER A 219 3.61 2.81 13.27
N SER A 220 3.76 2.77 11.95
CA SER A 220 4.94 3.30 11.25
C SER A 220 5.22 4.78 11.55
N GLN A 221 4.19 5.56 11.90
CA GLN A 221 4.35 6.96 12.32
C GLN A 221 5.20 7.13 13.58
N ARG A 222 5.33 6.11 14.42
CA ARG A 222 6.15 6.10 15.63
C ARG A 222 7.64 5.81 15.35
N HIS A 223 7.96 5.34 14.15
CA HIS A 223 9.29 4.86 13.75
C HIS A 223 9.90 5.63 12.58
N LEU A 224 9.45 6.86 12.33
CA LEU A 224 9.87 7.67 11.18
C LEU A 224 11.36 8.04 11.17
N ASP A 225 12.06 7.93 12.29
CA ASP A 225 13.52 8.06 12.35
C ASP A 225 14.22 7.04 11.46
N GLY A 226 13.65 5.82 11.33
CA GLY A 226 14.13 4.75 10.48
C GLY A 226 13.81 4.90 8.99
N LEU A 227 12.98 5.86 8.61
CA LEU A 227 12.66 6.10 7.21
C LEU A 227 13.83 6.77 6.48
N HIS A 228 14.31 6.16 5.40
CA HIS A 228 15.35 6.72 4.52
C HIS A 228 14.89 6.89 3.06
N THR A 229 13.75 6.34 2.72
CA THR A 229 13.17 6.36 1.37
C THR A 229 12.36 7.63 1.15
N PRO A 230 12.54 8.36 0.03
CA PRO A 230 11.65 9.45 -0.37
C PRO A 230 10.21 8.96 -0.56
N LEU A 231 9.23 9.67 0.02
CA LEU A 231 7.82 9.29 -0.05
C LEU A 231 7.01 10.17 -1.00
N VAL A 232 6.13 9.56 -1.76
CA VAL A 232 4.93 10.21 -2.31
C VAL A 232 3.74 9.63 -1.57
N LEU A 233 3.01 10.47 -0.85
CA LEU A 233 1.81 10.11 -0.11
C LEU A 233 0.59 10.63 -0.88
N ALA A 234 -0.46 9.83 -1.00
CA ALA A 234 -1.67 10.29 -1.68
C ALA A 234 -2.93 9.82 -0.97
N TYR A 235 -3.98 10.64 -1.02
CA TYR A 235 -5.33 10.28 -0.60
C TYR A 235 -6.38 10.97 -1.46
N GLY A 236 -7.60 10.42 -1.51
CA GLY A 236 -8.73 11.02 -2.19
C GLY A 236 -9.55 11.93 -1.26
N SER A 237 -9.98 13.10 -1.74
CA SER A 237 -10.73 14.06 -0.91
C SER A 237 -12.13 13.56 -0.50
N CYS A 238 -12.63 12.48 -1.15
CA CYS A 238 -13.87 11.79 -0.78
C CYS A 238 -13.64 10.54 0.08
N GLU A 239 -12.44 10.30 0.60
CA GLU A 239 -12.16 9.23 1.54
C GLU A 239 -12.67 9.52 2.96
N THR A 240 -12.61 8.53 3.82
CA THR A 240 -12.95 8.70 5.24
C THR A 240 -12.03 9.75 5.90
N PRO A 241 -12.53 10.50 6.89
CA PRO A 241 -11.74 11.54 7.54
C PRO A 241 -10.45 11.01 8.19
N GLU A 242 -10.46 9.78 8.73
CA GLU A 242 -9.29 9.19 9.37
C GLU A 242 -8.18 8.81 8.39
N PHE A 243 -8.50 8.30 7.20
CA PHE A 243 -7.49 8.03 6.18
C PHE A 243 -6.85 9.32 5.64
N GLN A 244 -7.68 10.35 5.41
CA GLN A 244 -7.17 11.67 5.05
C GLN A 244 -6.30 12.28 6.16
N ARG A 245 -6.75 12.22 7.43
CA ARG A 245 -6.03 12.74 8.58
C ARG A 245 -4.68 12.05 8.75
N GLN A 246 -4.66 10.71 8.81
CA GLN A 246 -3.42 9.96 9.01
C GLN A 246 -2.41 10.20 7.90
N THR A 247 -2.86 10.32 6.64
CA THR A 247 -1.96 10.63 5.52
C THR A 247 -1.36 12.04 5.65
N ARG A 248 -2.16 13.04 6.06
CA ARG A 248 -1.65 14.40 6.30
C ARG A 248 -0.70 14.47 7.50
N GLU A 249 -1.00 13.74 8.58
CA GLU A 249 -0.16 13.75 9.79
C GLU A 249 1.19 13.08 9.55
N VAL A 250 1.23 11.93 8.88
CA VAL A 250 2.52 11.30 8.56
C VAL A 250 3.32 12.16 7.59
N PHE A 251 2.67 12.79 6.61
CA PHE A 251 3.35 13.74 5.72
C PHE A 251 4.01 14.89 6.50
N ALA A 252 3.25 15.54 7.39
CA ALA A 252 3.76 16.63 8.22
C ALA A 252 4.91 16.16 9.13
N ALA A 253 4.80 14.96 9.72
CA ALA A 253 5.83 14.39 10.58
C ALA A 253 7.13 14.07 9.79
N VAL A 254 7.02 13.53 8.58
CA VAL A 254 8.17 13.28 7.70
C VAL A 254 8.86 14.58 7.30
N GLN A 255 8.09 15.63 6.96
CA GLN A 255 8.64 16.95 6.67
C GLN A 255 9.33 17.59 7.89
N ALA A 256 8.76 17.43 9.09
CA ALA A 256 9.38 17.95 10.32
C ALA A 256 10.76 17.30 10.61
N LEU A 257 10.98 16.08 10.12
CA LEU A 257 12.28 15.39 10.16
C LEU A 257 13.21 15.77 9.00
N ALA A 258 12.85 16.76 8.18
CA ALA A 258 13.57 17.16 6.98
C ALA A 258 13.82 16.01 5.98
N LYS A 259 12.92 15.02 5.95
CA LYS A 259 12.97 13.89 5.01
C LYS A 259 12.15 14.20 3.75
N PRO A 260 12.59 13.72 2.56
CA PRO A 260 11.88 14.01 1.30
C PRO A 260 10.48 13.39 1.29
N ALA A 261 9.46 14.23 1.14
CA ALA A 261 8.08 13.79 0.97
C ALA A 261 7.28 14.74 0.08
N GLU A 262 6.36 14.18 -0.71
CA GLU A 262 5.35 14.87 -1.50
C GLU A 262 3.96 14.40 -1.07
N LEU A 263 2.98 15.30 -1.05
CA LEU A 263 1.59 14.96 -0.77
C LEU A 263 0.72 15.27 -1.98
N ILE A 264 -0.05 14.29 -2.42
CA ILE A 264 -1.01 14.40 -3.52
C ILE A 264 -2.42 14.25 -2.95
N VAL A 265 -3.28 15.22 -3.21
CA VAL A 265 -4.71 15.13 -2.92
C VAL A 265 -5.47 14.87 -4.22
N GLY A 266 -6.11 13.72 -4.30
CA GLY A 266 -7.01 13.36 -5.40
C GLY A 266 -8.36 14.02 -5.19
N GLU A 267 -8.58 15.20 -5.80
CA GLU A 267 -9.86 15.91 -5.67
C GLU A 267 -11.00 15.11 -6.28
N ALA A 268 -12.08 14.95 -5.53
CA ALA A 268 -13.27 14.19 -5.86
C ALA A 268 -13.07 12.67 -6.05
N TYR A 269 -11.90 12.12 -5.74
CA TYR A 269 -11.69 10.68 -5.72
C TYR A 269 -12.03 10.09 -4.34
N ASN A 270 -12.70 8.93 -4.33
CA ASN A 270 -12.78 8.10 -3.13
C ASN A 270 -11.60 7.11 -3.07
N HIS A 271 -11.56 6.32 -2.00
CA HIS A 271 -10.50 5.36 -1.70
C HIS A 271 -10.18 4.38 -2.86
N PHE A 272 -11.18 3.92 -3.56
CA PHE A 272 -11.04 2.90 -4.61
C PHE A 272 -10.76 3.53 -5.99
N GLU A 273 -11.35 4.69 -6.27
CA GLU A 273 -11.14 5.43 -7.52
C GLU A 273 -9.72 5.98 -7.63
N LEU A 274 -9.13 6.45 -6.52
CA LEU A 274 -7.76 6.93 -6.50
C LEU A 274 -6.78 5.85 -6.99
N LEU A 275 -6.97 4.61 -6.54
CA LEU A 275 -6.15 3.47 -6.96
C LEU A 275 -6.19 3.22 -8.47
N GLU A 276 -7.35 3.40 -9.13
CA GLU A 276 -7.47 3.18 -10.56
C GLU A 276 -6.58 4.12 -11.38
N THR A 277 -6.28 5.30 -10.85
CA THR A 277 -5.39 6.27 -11.52
C THR A 277 -3.96 5.76 -11.64
N LEU A 278 -3.57 4.72 -10.88
CA LEU A 278 -2.25 4.09 -10.94
C LEU A 278 -2.03 3.32 -12.26
N ALA A 279 -3.10 2.79 -12.86
CA ALA A 279 -3.04 2.06 -14.11
C ALA A 279 -2.98 2.95 -15.37
N ASN A 280 -2.93 4.25 -15.19
CA ASN A 280 -2.87 5.21 -16.30
C ASN A 280 -1.59 6.06 -16.17
N PRO A 281 -0.65 6.06 -17.16
CA PRO A 281 0.58 6.84 -17.09
C PRO A 281 0.34 8.36 -16.99
N TYR A 282 -0.82 8.82 -17.40
CA TYR A 282 -1.27 10.22 -17.28
C TYR A 282 -2.20 10.45 -16.08
N GLY A 283 -2.59 9.38 -15.40
CA GLY A 283 -3.39 9.42 -14.17
C GLY A 283 -2.63 10.05 -13.02
N LEU A 284 -3.37 10.54 -12.02
CA LEU A 284 -2.81 11.29 -10.90
C LEU A 284 -1.66 10.52 -10.20
N THR A 285 -1.90 9.27 -9.83
CA THR A 285 -0.93 8.45 -9.10
C THR A 285 -0.01 7.65 -10.03
N GLY A 286 -0.45 7.26 -11.23
CA GLY A 286 0.38 6.60 -12.23
C GLY A 286 1.49 7.52 -12.73
N ARG A 287 1.17 8.77 -13.04
CA ARG A 287 2.18 9.77 -13.41
C ARG A 287 3.17 10.05 -12.27
N ALA A 288 2.67 10.13 -11.03
CA ALA A 288 3.54 10.33 -9.87
C ALA A 288 4.51 9.16 -9.66
N MET A 289 4.02 7.92 -9.82
CA MET A 289 4.85 6.71 -9.78
C MET A 289 5.95 6.74 -10.84
N LEU A 290 5.60 6.97 -12.09
CA LEU A 290 6.57 6.99 -13.19
C LEU A 290 7.59 8.14 -13.05
N ARG A 291 7.13 9.32 -12.61
CA ARG A 291 8.02 10.47 -12.32
C ARG A 291 9.00 10.14 -11.19
N GLN A 292 8.54 9.53 -10.10
CA GLN A 292 9.43 9.12 -9.00
C GLN A 292 10.48 8.11 -9.47
N MET A 293 10.14 7.28 -10.44
CA MET A 293 11.05 6.30 -11.06
C MET A 293 11.97 6.91 -12.14
N GLY A 294 11.79 8.19 -12.50
CA GLY A 294 12.55 8.86 -13.57
C GLY A 294 12.21 8.34 -14.97
N LEU A 295 10.95 7.91 -15.18
CA LEU A 295 10.48 7.30 -16.43
C LEU A 295 9.57 8.24 -17.27
N VAL A 296 9.26 9.40 -16.77
CA VAL A 296 8.55 10.50 -17.45
C VAL A 296 9.07 11.85 -16.97
#